data_19f3b177ff32b06d58a7be4ad9c49678
#
_entry.id   19f3b177ff32b06d58a7be4ad9c49678
#
_cell.length_a   1.000
_cell.length_b   1.000
_cell.length_c   1.000
_cell.angle_alpha   90.00
_cell.angle_beta   90.00
_cell.angle_gamma   90.00
#
_symmetry.space_group_name_H-M   'P 1'
#
loop_
_entity.id
_entity.type
_entity.pdbx_description
1 polymer ?
#
loop_
_entity_poly.entity_id
_entity_poly.type
_entity_poly.pdbx_seq_one_letter_code
_entity_poly.pdbx_strand_id
1 'polypeptide(L)'
;MADLSSFPITKRWPASNPHIIQLYSLPTPNGVKVSIALEELDLPYEPHLISFGTNDQKSPEFLSLNPNGRIPAIIDPNGPDGKPLGLFESGAILVYLAEKTGKLIPSDAAARYETLEWVFFQMAGVGPMFGQFGHFFKFAADKVANNSYPVERYRDEAKRLLSVLEARLQGREWIMGDEYTIADITTFPWVRGVDVFYGGREVLELESFPAVMAWLDRALARPASQRGLNVPKRD
;
A
#
# COMPACT_ATOMS: atom_id res chain seq x y z
N MET A 1 -23.17 -18.35 -10.06
CA MET A 1 -22.98 -16.90 -10.02
C MET A 1 -22.28 -16.60 -8.70
N ALA A 2 -21.20 -15.83 -8.70
CA ALA A 2 -20.59 -15.42 -7.44
C ALA A 2 -21.61 -14.57 -6.67
N ASP A 3 -22.08 -15.08 -5.53
CA ASP A 3 -23.02 -14.38 -4.69
C ASP A 3 -22.24 -13.57 -3.64
N LEU A 4 -22.19 -12.25 -3.82
CA LEU A 4 -21.57 -11.32 -2.87
C LEU A 4 -22.55 -10.80 -1.83
N SER A 5 -23.78 -11.30 -1.78
CA SER A 5 -24.85 -10.85 -0.85
C SER A 5 -24.50 -11.13 0.62
N SER A 6 -23.61 -12.09 0.88
CA SER A 6 -23.09 -12.38 2.20
C SER A 6 -22.16 -11.29 2.77
N PHE A 7 -21.71 -10.34 1.92
CA PHE A 7 -20.87 -9.22 2.34
C PHE A 7 -21.73 -7.95 2.49
N PRO A 8 -22.03 -7.48 3.72
CA PRO A 8 -22.88 -6.30 3.94
C PRO A 8 -22.36 -5.02 3.29
N ILE A 9 -21.05 -4.91 3.04
CA ILE A 9 -20.43 -3.76 2.37
C ILE A 9 -21.05 -3.50 0.98
N THR A 10 -21.49 -4.54 0.27
CA THR A 10 -22.10 -4.43 -1.06
C THR A 10 -23.47 -3.74 -1.04
N LYS A 11 -24.11 -3.58 0.12
CA LYS A 11 -25.35 -2.80 0.26
C LYS A 11 -25.10 -1.30 0.07
N ARG A 12 -23.93 -0.81 0.48
CA ARG A 12 -23.56 0.60 0.35
C ARG A 12 -22.75 0.87 -0.93
N TRP A 13 -21.92 -0.07 -1.32
CA TRP A 13 -21.15 -0.03 -2.57
C TRP A 13 -21.47 -1.29 -3.39
N PRO A 14 -22.59 -1.27 -4.13
CA PRO A 14 -23.01 -2.42 -4.93
C PRO A 14 -22.02 -2.67 -6.08
N ALA A 15 -21.70 -3.94 -6.30
CA ALA A 15 -20.86 -4.35 -7.42
C ALA A 15 -21.63 -4.22 -8.73
N SER A 16 -21.11 -3.49 -9.70
CA SER A 16 -21.63 -3.46 -11.08
C SER A 16 -21.26 -4.74 -11.81
N ASN A 17 -20.10 -5.30 -11.52
CA ASN A 17 -19.68 -6.62 -11.99
C ASN A 17 -19.25 -7.52 -10.82
N PRO A 18 -20.14 -8.40 -10.31
CA PRO A 18 -19.85 -9.27 -9.18
C PRO A 18 -18.89 -10.43 -9.47
N HIS A 19 -18.40 -10.56 -10.72
CA HIS A 19 -17.51 -11.64 -11.13
C HIS A 19 -16.01 -11.25 -11.10
N ILE A 20 -15.70 -9.98 -10.79
CA ILE A 20 -14.33 -9.48 -10.70
C ILE A 20 -14.02 -8.99 -9.30
N ILE A 21 -12.74 -8.81 -8.99
CA ILE A 21 -12.30 -8.31 -7.67
C ILE A 21 -12.93 -6.95 -7.37
N GLN A 22 -13.50 -6.79 -6.19
CA GLN A 22 -14.02 -5.53 -5.68
C GLN A 22 -12.95 -4.89 -4.80
N LEU A 23 -12.48 -3.69 -5.16
CA LEU A 23 -11.47 -2.95 -4.41
C LEU A 23 -12.10 -1.77 -3.68
N TYR A 24 -12.12 -1.79 -2.36
CA TYR A 24 -12.58 -0.70 -1.50
C TYR A 24 -11.39 0.10 -0.99
N SER A 25 -11.13 1.29 -1.54
CA SER A 25 -9.88 1.98 -1.31
C SER A 25 -9.99 3.51 -1.44
N LEU A 26 -8.86 4.17 -1.17
CA LEU A 26 -8.59 5.59 -1.42
C LEU A 26 -7.13 5.70 -1.88
N PRO A 27 -6.76 6.59 -2.83
CA PRO A 27 -5.38 6.72 -3.31
C PRO A 27 -4.46 7.38 -2.26
N THR A 28 -4.17 6.62 -1.21
CA THR A 28 -3.18 6.86 -0.18
C THR A 28 -2.01 5.88 -0.34
N PRO A 29 -0.87 6.04 0.34
CA PRO A 29 0.23 5.09 0.23
C PRO A 29 -0.15 3.63 0.46
N ASN A 30 -1.14 3.32 1.30
CA ASN A 30 -1.60 1.95 1.49
C ASN A 30 -2.61 1.50 0.42
N GLY A 31 -3.52 2.40 0.02
CA GLY A 31 -4.54 2.07 -0.95
C GLY A 31 -3.98 1.73 -2.33
N VAL A 32 -3.02 2.54 -2.79
CA VAL A 32 -2.43 2.35 -4.12
C VAL A 32 -1.55 1.11 -4.25
N LYS A 33 -1.09 0.51 -3.16
CA LYS A 33 -0.40 -0.79 -3.21
C LYS A 33 -1.24 -1.83 -3.92
N VAL A 34 -2.51 -1.92 -3.55
CA VAL A 34 -3.43 -2.95 -4.08
C VAL A 34 -3.82 -2.65 -5.53
N SER A 35 -4.15 -1.41 -5.86
CA SER A 35 -4.45 -1.05 -7.25
C SER A 35 -3.25 -1.26 -8.17
N ILE A 36 -2.03 -0.93 -7.74
CA ILE A 36 -0.81 -1.18 -8.51
C ILE A 36 -0.60 -2.68 -8.72
N ALA A 37 -0.77 -3.50 -7.67
CA ALA A 37 -0.63 -4.95 -7.81
C ALA A 37 -1.66 -5.55 -8.77
N LEU A 38 -2.91 -5.10 -8.71
CA LEU A 38 -3.95 -5.54 -9.63
C LEU A 38 -3.62 -5.18 -11.09
N GLU A 39 -3.08 -3.97 -11.32
CA GLU A 39 -2.61 -3.52 -12.63
C GLU A 39 -1.36 -4.29 -13.13
N GLU A 40 -0.41 -4.62 -12.26
CA GLU A 40 0.78 -5.42 -12.60
C GLU A 40 0.43 -6.87 -12.94
N LEU A 41 -0.63 -7.37 -12.35
CA LEU A 41 -1.09 -8.75 -12.53
C LEU A 41 -2.13 -8.90 -13.63
N ASP A 42 -2.54 -7.80 -14.28
CA ASP A 42 -3.62 -7.73 -15.27
C ASP A 42 -4.93 -8.37 -14.75
N LEU A 43 -5.19 -8.24 -13.44
CA LEU A 43 -6.40 -8.76 -12.82
C LEU A 43 -7.55 -7.75 -12.99
N PRO A 44 -8.71 -8.15 -13.51
CA PRO A 44 -9.87 -7.27 -13.61
C PRO A 44 -10.41 -6.97 -12.21
N TYR A 45 -10.71 -5.70 -11.97
CA TYR A 45 -11.26 -5.24 -10.69
C TYR A 45 -12.20 -4.06 -10.87
N GLU A 46 -13.09 -3.87 -9.89
CA GLU A 46 -13.99 -2.73 -9.77
C GLU A 46 -13.60 -1.90 -8.55
N PRO A 47 -13.19 -0.63 -8.72
CA PRO A 47 -12.79 0.22 -7.63
C PRO A 47 -13.99 0.94 -7.00
N HIS A 48 -14.07 0.94 -5.67
CA HIS A 48 -15.03 1.69 -4.87
C HIS A 48 -14.29 2.73 -4.02
N LEU A 49 -14.66 4.00 -4.18
CA LEU A 49 -14.08 5.08 -3.40
C LEU A 49 -14.59 5.05 -1.95
N ILE A 50 -13.68 4.98 -0.99
CA ILE A 50 -13.96 5.07 0.44
C ILE A 50 -13.47 6.44 0.93
N SER A 51 -14.38 7.37 1.08
CA SER A 51 -14.06 8.75 1.45
C SER A 51 -13.81 8.91 2.95
N PHE A 52 -12.66 9.47 3.31
CA PHE A 52 -12.37 9.86 4.69
C PHE A 52 -13.16 11.11 5.11
N GLY A 53 -13.53 11.97 4.16
CA GLY A 53 -14.31 13.17 4.43
C GLY A 53 -15.72 12.87 4.96
N THR A 54 -16.32 11.75 4.53
CA THR A 54 -17.62 11.25 4.98
C THR A 54 -17.52 10.13 6.01
N ASN A 55 -16.31 9.82 6.48
CA ASN A 55 -16.04 8.73 7.42
C ASN A 55 -16.53 7.35 6.94
N ASP A 56 -16.52 7.09 5.64
CA ASP A 56 -16.99 5.83 5.04
C ASP A 56 -16.32 4.60 5.65
N GLN A 57 -15.02 4.70 5.98
CA GLN A 57 -14.24 3.63 6.61
C GLN A 57 -14.72 3.27 8.03
N LYS A 58 -15.63 4.07 8.60
CA LYS A 58 -16.23 3.84 9.92
C LYS A 58 -17.69 3.40 9.84
N SER A 59 -18.24 3.30 8.64
CA SER A 59 -19.61 2.80 8.46
C SER A 59 -19.73 1.33 8.84
N PRO A 60 -20.90 0.88 9.34
CA PRO A 60 -21.14 -0.53 9.67
C PRO A 60 -20.85 -1.47 8.49
N GLU A 61 -21.17 -1.02 7.25
CA GLU A 61 -20.96 -1.79 6.05
C GLU A 61 -19.47 -2.00 5.76
N PHE A 62 -18.66 -0.95 5.88
CA PHE A 62 -17.21 -1.10 5.71
C PHE A 62 -16.59 -1.93 6.83
N LEU A 63 -16.99 -1.70 8.09
CA LEU A 63 -16.49 -2.43 9.25
C LEU A 63 -16.83 -3.93 9.19
N SER A 64 -17.90 -4.32 8.48
CA SER A 64 -18.23 -5.72 8.26
C SER A 64 -17.17 -6.48 7.43
N LEU A 65 -16.45 -5.78 6.56
CA LEU A 65 -15.36 -6.33 5.76
C LEU A 65 -13.99 -6.10 6.44
N ASN A 66 -13.79 -4.91 7.00
CA ASN A 66 -12.56 -4.57 7.70
C ASN A 66 -12.87 -3.96 9.09
N PRO A 67 -12.84 -4.76 10.16
CA PRO A 67 -13.14 -4.29 11.52
C PRO A 67 -12.14 -3.25 12.04
N ASN A 68 -10.93 -3.14 11.45
CA ASN A 68 -9.96 -2.11 11.77
C ASN A 68 -10.40 -0.71 11.27
N GLY A 69 -11.35 -0.64 10.31
CA GLY A 69 -11.84 0.63 9.78
C GLY A 69 -10.76 1.43 9.06
N ARG A 70 -9.95 0.76 8.25
CA ARG A 70 -8.87 1.30 7.42
C ARG A 70 -8.97 0.76 6.00
N ILE A 71 -8.58 1.55 5.01
CA ILE A 71 -8.40 1.09 3.64
C ILE A 71 -6.96 0.54 3.46
N PRO A 72 -6.74 -0.32 2.46
CA PRO A 72 -7.67 -0.95 1.53
C PRO A 72 -8.35 -2.21 2.11
N ALA A 73 -9.42 -2.65 1.43
CA ALA A 73 -10.00 -3.98 1.57
C ALA A 73 -10.43 -4.48 0.19
N ILE A 74 -10.53 -5.80 0.01
CA ILE A 74 -11.02 -6.40 -1.24
C ILE A 74 -12.07 -7.48 -0.95
N ILE A 75 -12.90 -7.76 -1.94
CA ILE A 75 -13.63 -9.03 -2.07
C ILE A 75 -13.20 -9.66 -3.39
N ASP A 76 -12.62 -10.85 -3.32
CA ASP A 76 -12.39 -11.67 -4.51
C ASP A 76 -13.53 -12.69 -4.64
N PRO A 77 -14.37 -12.59 -5.69
CA PRO A 77 -15.46 -13.56 -5.91
C PRO A 77 -14.97 -14.96 -6.22
N ASN A 78 -13.71 -15.10 -6.67
CA ASN A 78 -13.06 -16.35 -7.06
C ASN A 78 -11.89 -16.68 -6.12
N GLY A 79 -12.13 -16.63 -4.84
CA GLY A 79 -11.16 -16.98 -3.79
C GLY A 79 -10.84 -18.48 -3.74
N PRO A 80 -10.14 -18.94 -2.71
CA PRO A 80 -9.83 -20.35 -2.51
C PRO A 80 -11.07 -21.23 -2.55
N ASP A 81 -10.95 -22.41 -3.11
CA ASP A 81 -12.03 -23.38 -3.29
C ASP A 81 -13.23 -22.84 -4.10
N GLY A 82 -13.01 -21.80 -4.91
CA GLY A 82 -14.06 -21.17 -5.72
C GLY A 82 -15.10 -20.40 -4.89
N LYS A 83 -14.77 -20.02 -3.65
CA LYS A 83 -15.66 -19.27 -2.76
C LYS A 83 -15.23 -17.80 -2.68
N PRO A 84 -16.18 -16.86 -2.54
CA PRO A 84 -15.82 -15.47 -2.31
C PRO A 84 -14.99 -15.30 -1.04
N LEU A 85 -13.93 -14.48 -1.13
CA LEU A 85 -13.01 -14.17 -0.03
C LEU A 85 -12.95 -12.66 0.20
N GLY A 86 -13.27 -12.22 1.41
CA GLY A 86 -13.03 -10.85 1.88
C GLY A 86 -11.66 -10.76 2.57
N LEU A 87 -10.87 -9.76 2.21
CA LEU A 87 -9.55 -9.52 2.82
C LEU A 87 -9.35 -8.04 3.14
N PHE A 88 -8.64 -7.78 4.23
CA PHE A 88 -8.06 -6.50 4.58
C PHE A 88 -6.59 -6.68 4.97
N GLU A 89 -5.88 -5.61 5.30
CA GLU A 89 -4.43 -5.45 5.38
C GLU A 89 -3.77 -5.48 4.00
N SER A 90 -3.19 -4.33 3.60
CA SER A 90 -2.58 -4.19 2.27
C SER A 90 -1.48 -5.22 2.01
N GLY A 91 -0.67 -5.56 3.03
CA GLY A 91 0.36 -6.59 2.91
C GLY A 91 -0.23 -7.99 2.68
N ALA A 92 -1.27 -8.36 3.42
CA ALA A 92 -1.94 -9.65 3.25
C ALA A 92 -2.62 -9.76 1.88
N ILE A 93 -3.24 -8.68 1.41
CA ILE A 93 -3.84 -8.62 0.06
C ILE A 93 -2.78 -8.82 -1.01
N LEU A 94 -1.62 -8.16 -0.89
CA LEU A 94 -0.51 -8.32 -1.84
C LEU A 94 0.01 -9.76 -1.88
N VAL A 95 0.21 -10.39 -0.72
CA VAL A 95 0.63 -11.80 -0.64
C VAL A 95 -0.41 -12.70 -1.30
N TYR A 96 -1.68 -12.51 -0.99
CA TYR A 96 -2.77 -13.27 -1.60
C TYR A 96 -2.80 -13.16 -3.13
N LEU A 97 -2.72 -11.94 -3.68
CA LEU A 97 -2.75 -11.71 -5.12
C LEU A 97 -1.52 -12.33 -5.80
N ALA A 98 -0.35 -12.22 -5.19
CA ALA A 98 0.88 -12.81 -5.69
C ALA A 98 0.82 -14.34 -5.69
N GLU A 99 0.34 -14.96 -4.62
CA GLU A 99 0.15 -16.42 -4.53
C GLU A 99 -0.91 -16.93 -5.50
N LYS A 100 -2.02 -16.22 -5.63
CA LYS A 100 -3.10 -16.54 -6.57
C LYS A 100 -2.63 -16.62 -8.02
N THR A 101 -1.68 -15.76 -8.39
CA THR A 101 -1.20 -15.63 -9.78
C THR A 101 0.14 -16.31 -10.03
N GLY A 102 0.88 -16.65 -8.98
CA GLY A 102 2.27 -17.12 -9.08
C GLY A 102 3.24 -16.07 -9.60
N LYS A 103 2.93 -14.77 -9.47
CA LYS A 103 3.73 -13.64 -9.95
C LYS A 103 4.04 -12.68 -8.79
N LEU A 104 5.05 -11.82 -8.95
CA LEU A 104 5.46 -10.79 -7.98
C LEU A 104 5.96 -11.35 -6.62
N ILE A 105 6.14 -12.65 -6.53
CA ILE A 105 6.75 -13.33 -5.39
C ILE A 105 7.54 -14.54 -5.92
N PRO A 106 8.78 -14.76 -5.48
CA PRO A 106 9.57 -15.91 -5.91
C PRO A 106 8.92 -17.24 -5.52
N SER A 107 9.08 -18.26 -6.36
CA SER A 107 8.65 -19.63 -6.08
C SER A 107 9.64 -20.39 -5.18
N ASP A 108 10.92 -20.00 -5.17
CA ASP A 108 11.92 -20.52 -4.25
C ASP A 108 11.56 -20.16 -2.81
N ALA A 109 11.62 -21.13 -1.90
CA ALA A 109 11.17 -20.93 -0.53
C ALA A 109 12.01 -19.90 0.23
N ALA A 110 13.34 -19.88 0.05
CA ALA A 110 14.20 -18.93 0.74
C ALA A 110 13.97 -17.51 0.25
N ALA A 111 13.96 -17.32 -1.07
CA ALA A 111 13.68 -16.01 -1.69
C ALA A 111 12.26 -15.53 -1.38
N ARG A 112 11.27 -16.44 -1.27
CA ARG A 112 9.92 -16.10 -0.84
C ARG A 112 9.89 -15.55 0.59
N TYR A 113 10.58 -16.20 1.53
CA TYR A 113 10.67 -15.70 2.92
C TYR A 113 11.41 -14.38 2.99
N GLU A 114 12.48 -14.20 2.22
CA GLU A 114 13.18 -12.90 2.13
C GLU A 114 12.25 -11.80 1.58
N THR A 115 11.42 -12.09 0.57
CA THR A 115 10.41 -11.16 0.08
C THR A 115 9.41 -10.78 1.18
N LEU A 116 8.93 -11.76 1.95
CA LEU A 116 8.01 -11.51 3.07
C LEU A 116 8.67 -10.70 4.19
N GLU A 117 9.96 -10.91 4.46
CA GLU A 117 10.73 -10.11 5.42
C GLU A 117 10.67 -8.62 5.06
N TRP A 118 10.87 -8.26 3.78
CA TRP A 118 10.76 -6.89 3.31
C TRP A 118 9.33 -6.36 3.31
N VAL A 119 8.34 -7.20 3.05
CA VAL A 119 6.92 -6.84 3.24
C VAL A 119 6.64 -6.50 4.70
N PHE A 120 7.08 -7.35 5.64
CA PHE A 120 6.89 -7.09 7.07
C PHE A 120 7.70 -5.89 7.56
N PHE A 121 8.93 -5.68 7.07
CA PHE A 121 9.71 -4.48 7.35
C PHE A 121 8.93 -3.21 6.97
N GLN A 122 8.29 -3.22 5.81
CA GLN A 122 7.44 -2.08 5.41
C GLN A 122 6.21 -1.96 6.30
N MET A 123 5.48 -3.04 6.55
CA MET A 123 4.21 -3.01 7.31
C MET A 123 4.42 -2.63 8.78
N ALA A 124 5.50 -3.10 9.40
CA ALA A 124 5.79 -2.85 10.81
C ALA A 124 6.60 -1.55 11.05
N GLY A 125 7.44 -1.16 10.10
CA GLY A 125 8.37 -0.03 10.25
C GLY A 125 8.03 1.14 9.33
N VAL A 126 8.28 0.99 8.03
CA VAL A 126 8.23 2.11 7.07
C VAL A 126 6.87 2.79 7.07
N GLY A 127 5.79 2.04 6.89
CA GLY A 127 4.43 2.59 6.84
C GLY A 127 4.05 3.36 8.09
N PRO A 128 4.10 2.73 9.28
CA PRO A 128 3.76 3.39 10.53
C PRO A 128 4.63 4.60 10.83
N MET A 129 5.96 4.50 10.70
CA MET A 129 6.87 5.58 11.09
C MET A 129 6.83 6.77 10.12
N PHE A 130 6.75 6.52 8.81
CA PHE A 130 6.53 7.59 7.82
C PHE A 130 5.15 8.26 8.02
N GLY A 131 4.14 7.47 8.39
CA GLY A 131 2.82 7.98 8.73
C GLY A 131 2.84 8.89 9.96
N GLN A 132 3.56 8.52 11.02
CA GLN A 132 3.74 9.34 12.20
C GLN A 132 4.56 10.61 11.90
N PHE A 133 5.64 10.48 11.11
CA PHE A 133 6.38 11.66 10.65
C PHE A 133 5.43 12.63 9.93
N GLY A 134 4.68 12.16 8.93
CA GLY A 134 3.75 13.01 8.19
C GLY A 134 2.65 13.61 9.07
N HIS A 135 2.18 12.88 10.07
CA HIS A 135 1.20 13.38 11.02
C HIS A 135 1.73 14.58 11.80
N PHE A 136 2.85 14.44 12.47
CA PHE A 136 3.41 15.51 13.31
C PHE A 136 4.05 16.62 12.50
N PHE A 137 4.72 16.30 11.39
CA PHE A 137 5.40 17.29 10.55
C PHE A 137 4.42 18.17 9.77
N LYS A 138 3.29 17.63 9.31
CA LYS A 138 2.36 18.35 8.44
C LYS A 138 0.94 18.48 9.01
N PHE A 139 0.27 17.36 9.30
CA PHE A 139 -1.17 17.39 9.58
C PHE A 139 -1.55 17.88 10.97
N ALA A 140 -0.68 17.73 11.93
CA ALA A 140 -0.86 18.17 13.32
C ALA A 140 0.16 19.24 13.74
N ALA A 141 0.89 19.84 12.79
CA ALA A 141 1.93 20.83 13.09
C ALA A 141 1.44 21.96 14.01
N ASP A 142 0.25 22.50 13.72
CA ASP A 142 -0.37 23.59 14.48
C ASP A 142 -1.29 23.12 15.62
N LYS A 143 -1.45 21.80 15.81
CA LYS A 143 -2.42 21.23 16.76
C LYS A 143 -1.76 20.72 18.04
N VAL A 144 -0.47 20.52 18.01
CA VAL A 144 0.30 19.94 19.12
C VAL A 144 1.26 20.98 19.68
N ALA A 145 1.05 21.38 20.92
CA ALA A 145 1.99 22.23 21.64
C ALA A 145 3.33 21.49 21.80
N ASN A 146 4.45 22.20 21.59
CA ASN A 146 5.82 21.63 21.68
C ASN A 146 6.03 20.41 20.74
N ASN A 147 5.62 20.56 19.49
CA ASN A 147 5.66 19.50 18.46
C ASN A 147 7.09 19.16 17.99
N SER A 148 8.14 19.82 18.48
CA SER A 148 9.52 19.58 18.03
C SER A 148 9.99 18.15 18.32
N TYR A 149 9.80 17.66 19.52
CA TYR A 149 10.26 16.32 19.91
C TYR A 149 9.65 15.19 19.08
N PRO A 150 8.32 15.07 18.90
CA PRO A 150 7.77 14.03 18.04
C PRO A 150 8.20 14.18 16.56
N VAL A 151 8.31 15.41 16.04
CA VAL A 151 8.80 15.63 14.67
C VAL A 151 10.24 15.14 14.54
N GLU A 152 11.14 15.50 15.44
CA GLU A 152 12.55 15.06 15.44
C GLU A 152 12.64 13.55 15.56
N ARG A 153 11.96 12.95 16.52
CA ARG A 153 11.96 11.50 16.73
C ARG A 153 11.54 10.73 15.50
N TYR A 154 10.42 11.11 14.85
CA TYR A 154 9.92 10.39 13.69
C TYR A 154 10.70 10.74 12.41
N ARG A 155 11.29 11.94 12.30
CA ARG A 155 12.26 12.28 11.27
C ARG A 155 13.48 11.35 11.32
N ASP A 156 14.06 11.23 12.51
CA ASP A 156 15.27 10.42 12.70
C ASP A 156 14.99 8.94 12.43
N GLU A 157 13.85 8.43 12.84
CA GLU A 157 13.43 7.06 12.54
C GLU A 157 13.14 6.88 11.04
N ALA A 158 12.50 7.85 10.37
CA ALA A 158 12.28 7.81 8.94
C ALA A 158 13.61 7.79 8.16
N LYS A 159 14.59 8.61 8.56
CA LYS A 159 15.94 8.59 7.97
C LYS A 159 16.66 7.27 8.22
N ARG A 160 16.53 6.68 9.41
CA ARG A 160 17.09 5.35 9.70
C ARG A 160 16.50 4.28 8.77
N LEU A 161 15.18 4.28 8.56
CA LEU A 161 14.50 3.33 7.67
C LEU A 161 14.90 3.54 6.20
N LEU A 162 15.06 4.80 5.77
CA LEU A 162 15.61 5.13 4.44
C LEU A 162 17.05 4.62 4.29
N SER A 163 17.89 4.72 5.33
CA SER A 163 19.26 4.19 5.30
C SER A 163 19.29 2.66 5.15
N VAL A 164 18.34 1.94 5.73
CA VAL A 164 18.20 0.48 5.55
C VAL A 164 17.84 0.16 4.09
N LEU A 165 16.89 0.91 3.51
CA LEU A 165 16.51 0.75 2.10
C LEU A 165 17.67 1.13 1.16
N GLU A 166 18.40 2.20 1.45
CA GLU A 166 19.57 2.63 0.69
C GLU A 166 20.63 1.53 0.64
N ALA A 167 20.99 0.97 1.80
CA ALA A 167 21.94 -0.12 1.87
C ALA A 167 21.47 -1.37 1.11
N ARG A 168 20.18 -1.67 1.16
CA ARG A 168 19.58 -2.79 0.43
C ARG A 168 19.62 -2.61 -1.08
N LEU A 169 19.37 -1.39 -1.55
CA LEU A 169 19.23 -1.07 -2.97
C LEU A 169 20.55 -0.78 -3.67
N GLN A 170 21.66 -0.63 -2.95
CA GLN A 170 22.97 -0.43 -3.56
C GLN A 170 23.33 -1.58 -4.50
N GLY A 171 23.54 -1.28 -5.78
CA GLY A 171 23.88 -2.26 -6.80
C GLY A 171 22.72 -3.19 -7.20
N ARG A 172 21.50 -2.88 -6.80
CA ARG A 172 20.29 -3.65 -7.13
C ARG A 172 19.29 -2.82 -7.90
N GLU A 173 18.57 -3.47 -8.80
CA GLU A 173 17.46 -2.82 -9.51
C GLU A 173 16.23 -2.71 -8.62
N TRP A 174 15.90 -3.78 -7.88
CA TRP A 174 14.74 -3.90 -7.00
C TRP A 174 15.13 -4.41 -5.62
N ILE A 175 14.21 -4.37 -4.67
CA ILE A 175 14.47 -4.84 -3.30
C ILE A 175 14.96 -6.31 -3.30
N MET A 176 14.43 -7.14 -4.21
CA MET A 176 14.83 -8.54 -4.35
C MET A 176 15.93 -8.78 -5.40
N GLY A 177 16.67 -7.75 -5.80
CA GLY A 177 17.72 -7.83 -6.81
C GLY A 177 17.21 -7.42 -8.18
N ASP A 178 17.13 -8.36 -9.13
CA ASP A 178 16.68 -8.09 -10.50
C ASP A 178 15.16 -8.29 -10.67
N GLU A 179 14.48 -8.82 -9.65
CA GLU A 179 13.06 -9.13 -9.70
C GLU A 179 12.22 -8.07 -8.97
N TYR A 180 11.26 -7.48 -9.70
CA TYR A 180 10.22 -6.62 -9.11
C TYR A 180 9.17 -7.48 -8.41
N THR A 181 8.93 -7.20 -7.13
CA THR A 181 8.08 -8.03 -6.28
C THR A 181 7.09 -7.20 -5.45
N ILE A 182 6.27 -7.90 -4.66
CA ILE A 182 5.41 -7.25 -3.66
C ILE A 182 6.21 -6.48 -2.59
N ALA A 183 7.51 -6.77 -2.39
CA ALA A 183 8.36 -5.98 -1.51
C ALA A 183 8.52 -4.53 -2.02
N ASP A 184 8.69 -4.36 -3.35
CA ASP A 184 8.74 -3.04 -3.98
C ASP A 184 7.39 -2.35 -3.93
N ILE A 185 6.32 -3.04 -4.35
CA ILE A 185 4.95 -2.50 -4.40
C ILE A 185 4.48 -2.04 -3.02
N THR A 186 4.83 -2.76 -1.97
CA THR A 186 4.43 -2.38 -0.61
C THR A 186 5.18 -1.15 -0.11
N THR A 187 6.41 -0.88 -0.61
CA THR A 187 7.35 0.09 -0.04
C THR A 187 7.36 1.42 -0.78
N PHE A 188 7.46 1.43 -2.11
CA PHE A 188 7.69 2.66 -2.86
C PHE A 188 6.55 3.70 -2.72
N PRO A 189 5.26 3.33 -2.56
CA PRO A 189 4.21 4.32 -2.36
C PRO A 189 4.40 5.15 -1.09
N TRP A 190 5.01 4.58 -0.07
CA TRP A 190 5.34 5.28 1.16
C TRP A 190 6.54 6.22 1.01
N VAL A 191 7.59 5.79 0.30
CA VAL A 191 8.73 6.67 -0.01
C VAL A 191 8.27 7.85 -0.87
N ARG A 192 7.45 7.60 -1.90
CA ARG A 192 6.79 8.67 -2.66
C ARG A 192 5.95 9.57 -1.75
N GLY A 193 5.24 8.99 -0.80
CA GLY A 193 4.32 9.70 0.09
C GLY A 193 5.02 10.74 0.97
N VAL A 194 6.23 10.47 1.46
CA VAL A 194 6.97 11.43 2.28
C VAL A 194 7.33 12.69 1.51
N ASP A 195 7.58 12.58 0.22
CA ASP A 195 7.83 13.72 -0.66
C ASP A 195 6.51 14.41 -1.06
N VAL A 196 5.65 13.69 -1.78
CA VAL A 196 4.47 14.26 -2.46
C VAL A 196 3.37 14.69 -1.50
N PHE A 197 3.10 13.90 -0.45
CA PHE A 197 2.01 14.19 0.48
C PHE A 197 2.46 15.00 1.68
N TYR A 198 3.69 14.78 2.17
CA TYR A 198 4.15 15.44 3.39
C TYR A 198 5.06 16.63 3.12
N GLY A 199 5.71 16.70 1.93
CA GLY A 199 6.69 17.74 1.62
C GLY A 199 7.99 17.56 2.43
N GLY A 200 8.32 16.30 2.72
CA GLY A 200 9.43 15.94 3.60
C GLY A 200 10.80 15.82 2.91
N ARG A 201 10.91 16.10 1.61
CA ARG A 201 12.13 15.92 0.80
C ARG A 201 13.38 16.52 1.45
N GLU A 202 13.30 17.79 1.81
CA GLU A 202 14.42 18.52 2.43
C GLU A 202 14.72 18.01 3.84
N VAL A 203 13.69 17.92 4.70
CA VAL A 203 13.87 17.58 6.12
C VAL A 203 14.30 16.14 6.34
N LEU A 204 13.98 15.24 5.41
CA LEU A 204 14.48 13.86 5.38
C LEU A 204 15.77 13.70 4.56
N GLU A 205 16.24 14.77 3.91
CA GLU A 205 17.45 14.76 3.07
C GLU A 205 17.39 13.62 2.02
N LEU A 206 16.28 13.51 1.26
CA LEU A 206 16.07 12.39 0.35
C LEU A 206 17.18 12.24 -0.69
N GLU A 207 17.86 13.34 -1.07
CA GLU A 207 18.99 13.32 -2.00
C GLU A 207 20.22 12.58 -1.44
N SER A 208 20.30 12.38 -0.13
CA SER A 208 21.35 11.57 0.49
C SER A 208 21.15 10.06 0.36
N PHE A 209 20.04 9.64 -0.26
CA PHE A 209 19.66 8.24 -0.51
C PHE A 209 19.53 7.96 -2.03
N PRO A 210 20.63 8.07 -2.81
CA PRO A 210 20.55 8.02 -4.27
C PRO A 210 20.05 6.68 -4.83
N ALA A 211 20.34 5.55 -4.18
CA ALA A 211 19.82 4.25 -4.61
C ALA A 211 18.31 4.15 -4.39
N VAL A 212 17.79 4.66 -3.27
CA VAL A 212 16.35 4.75 -3.00
C VAL A 212 15.67 5.65 -4.03
N MET A 213 16.23 6.81 -4.35
CA MET A 213 15.64 7.73 -5.31
C MET A 213 15.62 7.14 -6.73
N ALA A 214 16.72 6.54 -7.17
CA ALA A 214 16.77 5.88 -8.48
C ALA A 214 15.79 4.69 -8.58
N TRP A 215 15.64 3.92 -7.52
CA TRP A 215 14.64 2.86 -7.42
C TRP A 215 13.21 3.40 -7.44
N LEU A 216 12.94 4.48 -6.71
CA LEU A 216 11.63 5.13 -6.71
C LEU A 216 11.24 5.60 -8.11
N ASP A 217 12.16 6.23 -8.83
CA ASP A 217 11.92 6.69 -10.20
C ASP A 217 11.59 5.53 -11.13
N ARG A 218 12.32 4.41 -11.03
CA ARG A 218 12.02 3.18 -11.81
C ARG A 218 10.63 2.63 -11.47
N ALA A 219 10.29 2.56 -10.18
CA ALA A 219 8.98 2.06 -9.75
C ALA A 219 7.83 2.95 -10.26
N LEU A 220 8.01 4.27 -10.24
CA LEU A 220 7.03 5.23 -10.75
C LEU A 220 6.91 5.21 -12.27
N ALA A 221 7.98 4.89 -13.01
CA ALA A 221 7.97 4.80 -14.45
C ALA A 221 7.22 3.56 -14.99
N ARG A 222 6.93 2.57 -14.15
CA ARG A 222 6.18 1.38 -14.57
C ARG A 222 4.75 1.74 -15.00
N PRO A 223 4.26 1.25 -16.15
CA PRO A 223 2.91 1.56 -16.63
C PRO A 223 1.80 1.23 -15.63
N ALA A 224 1.92 0.10 -14.93
CA ALA A 224 0.98 -0.31 -13.89
C ALA A 224 0.97 0.64 -12.68
N SER A 225 2.15 1.13 -12.27
CA SER A 225 2.25 2.17 -11.23
C SER A 225 1.54 3.45 -11.63
N GLN A 226 1.74 3.90 -12.88
CA GLN A 226 1.10 5.13 -13.38
C GLN A 226 -0.43 5.01 -13.40
N ARG A 227 -0.97 3.84 -13.75
CA ARG A 227 -2.43 3.60 -13.69
C ARG A 227 -2.91 3.49 -12.24
N GLY A 228 -2.29 2.60 -11.45
CA GLY A 228 -2.74 2.25 -10.11
C GLY A 228 -2.63 3.37 -9.07
N LEU A 229 -1.69 4.33 -9.24
CA LEU A 229 -1.50 5.46 -8.30
C LEU A 229 -2.72 6.40 -8.20
N ASN A 230 -3.62 6.35 -9.18
CA ASN A 230 -4.79 7.23 -9.25
C ASN A 230 -6.12 6.49 -9.05
N VAL A 231 -6.08 5.28 -8.48
CA VAL A 231 -7.26 4.43 -8.28
C VAL A 231 -7.57 4.24 -6.78
N PRO A 232 -8.85 4.38 -6.38
CA PRO A 232 -9.98 4.99 -7.11
C PRO A 232 -9.75 6.47 -7.43
N LYS A 233 -10.31 6.96 -8.55
CA LYS A 233 -10.28 8.40 -8.81
C LYS A 233 -10.98 9.15 -7.68
N ARG A 234 -10.42 10.27 -7.29
CA ARG A 234 -11.11 11.24 -6.41
C ARG A 234 -11.99 12.11 -7.30
N ASP A 235 -13.21 12.32 -6.87
CA ASP A 235 -14.13 13.28 -7.49
C ASP A 235 -13.58 14.72 -7.34
#